data_2f74f20d2582ce4c85aaf378b0458c87
#
_entry.id   2f74f20d2582ce4c85aaf378b0458c87
#
_cell.length_a   1.000
_cell.length_b   1.000
_cell.length_c   1.000
_cell.angle_alpha   90.00
_cell.angle_beta   90.00
_cell.angle_gamma   90.00
#
_symmetry.space_group_name_H-M   'P 1'
#
loop_
_entity.id
_entity.type
_entity.pdbx_description
1 polymer ?
#
loop_
_entity_poly.entity_id
_entity_poly.type
_entity_poly.pdbx_seq_one_letter_code
_entity_poly.pdbx_strand_id
1 'polypeptide(L)'
;MTQFISPTKGKLSLQNIAKDIVQYIKSEPEENYQLVIGTDSEGNGKISFVTAIVIYRQGKGGRYFYRKFIKEKTLVLRQKIYEEVNSSLETGNALISGLQKYWQKDNLKSELEIHIDVGENGPTKDLIKEVTGMVLGFGYKAKIKPYSYGASMVADRHI
;
A
#
# COMPACT_ATOMS: atom_id res chain seq x y z
N MET A 1 -12.52 -12.10 -6.92
CA MET A 1 -12.59 -10.90 -6.08
C MET A 1 -11.48 -10.94 -5.04
N THR A 2 -10.69 -9.88 -4.95
CA THR A 2 -9.55 -9.83 -4.05
C THR A 2 -10.00 -9.59 -2.61
N GLN A 3 -9.60 -10.47 -1.70
CA GLN A 3 -9.88 -10.33 -0.27
C GLN A 3 -8.62 -9.97 0.49
N PHE A 4 -8.79 -9.07 1.45
CA PHE A 4 -7.76 -8.69 2.40
C PHE A 4 -8.12 -9.23 3.78
N ILE A 5 -7.15 -9.23 4.66
CA ILE A 5 -7.32 -9.66 6.04
C ILE A 5 -7.18 -8.44 6.94
N SER A 6 -8.17 -8.27 7.82
CA SER A 6 -8.12 -7.33 8.93
C SER A 6 -7.75 -8.09 10.18
N PRO A 7 -6.77 -7.63 11.00
CA PRO A 7 -6.44 -8.33 12.25
C PRO A 7 -7.60 -8.45 13.22
N THR A 8 -8.58 -7.55 13.14
CA THR A 8 -9.72 -7.54 14.07
C THR A 8 -11.02 -8.06 13.46
N LYS A 9 -11.18 -7.94 12.12
CA LYS A 9 -12.45 -8.24 11.45
C LYS A 9 -12.39 -9.44 10.51
N GLY A 10 -11.22 -10.06 10.35
CA GLY A 10 -11.04 -11.19 9.45
C GLY A 10 -11.01 -10.77 7.98
N LYS A 11 -11.59 -11.60 7.12
CA LYS A 11 -11.55 -11.36 5.66
C LYS A 11 -12.49 -10.25 5.24
N LEU A 12 -11.97 -9.29 4.46
CA LEU A 12 -12.73 -8.15 3.95
C LEU A 12 -12.46 -7.94 2.46
N SER A 13 -13.50 -7.55 1.72
CA SER A 13 -13.35 -7.06 0.36
C SER A 13 -12.79 -5.63 0.38
N LEU A 14 -12.23 -5.17 -0.74
CA LEU A 14 -11.77 -3.79 -0.86
C LEU A 14 -12.91 -2.79 -0.63
N GLN A 15 -14.13 -3.13 -1.04
CA GLN A 15 -15.29 -2.28 -0.79
C GLN A 15 -15.56 -2.11 0.71
N ASN A 16 -15.49 -3.19 1.48
CA ASN A 16 -15.68 -3.14 2.92
C ASN A 16 -14.52 -2.44 3.63
N ILE A 17 -13.30 -2.58 3.11
CA ILE A 17 -12.16 -1.81 3.61
C ILE A 17 -12.37 -0.31 3.40
N ALA A 18 -12.84 0.08 2.22
CA ALA A 18 -13.14 1.49 1.93
C ALA A 18 -14.16 2.05 2.93
N LYS A 19 -15.22 1.30 3.20
CA LYS A 19 -16.22 1.64 4.22
C LYS A 19 -15.59 1.81 5.60
N ASP A 20 -14.77 0.85 6.00
CA ASP A 20 -14.09 0.85 7.31
C ASP A 20 -13.20 2.08 7.45
N ILE A 21 -12.41 2.40 6.42
CA ILE A 21 -11.52 3.55 6.43
C ILE A 21 -12.32 4.85 6.59
N VAL A 22 -13.41 5.00 5.83
CA VAL A 22 -14.24 6.21 5.91
C VAL A 22 -14.88 6.33 7.29
N GLN A 23 -15.38 5.24 7.85
CA GLN A 23 -15.94 5.23 9.20
C GLN A 23 -14.88 5.61 10.24
N TYR A 24 -13.67 5.10 10.08
CA TYR A 24 -12.56 5.42 10.98
C TYR A 24 -12.23 6.91 10.95
N ILE A 25 -12.17 7.50 9.76
CA ILE A 25 -11.94 8.93 9.58
C ILE A 25 -13.08 9.75 10.20
N LYS A 26 -14.31 9.37 9.93
CA LYS A 26 -15.48 10.10 10.42
C LYS A 26 -15.70 10.00 11.92
N SER A 27 -15.15 8.96 12.56
CA SER A 27 -15.25 8.81 14.02
C SER A 27 -14.44 9.87 14.77
N GLU A 28 -13.39 10.40 14.16
CA GLU A 28 -12.54 11.47 14.72
C GLU A 28 -12.15 12.43 13.59
N PRO A 29 -13.09 13.23 13.08
CA PRO A 29 -12.87 14.01 11.85
C PRO A 29 -11.87 15.15 12.00
N GLU A 30 -11.54 15.54 13.22
CA GLU A 30 -10.59 16.63 13.50
C GLU A 30 -9.14 16.16 13.48
N GLU A 31 -8.91 14.84 13.48
CA GLU A 31 -7.55 14.30 13.46
C GLU A 31 -6.96 14.36 12.05
N ASN A 32 -5.64 14.21 11.98
CA ASN A 32 -4.91 14.15 10.71
C ASN A 32 -4.70 12.68 10.32
N TYR A 33 -4.99 12.36 9.08
CA TYR A 33 -4.92 11.00 8.57
C TYR A 33 -3.90 10.89 7.44
N GLN A 34 -3.29 9.73 7.34
CA GLN A 34 -2.37 9.38 6.27
C GLN A 34 -2.76 7.99 5.76
N LEU A 35 -3.05 7.90 4.46
CA LEU A 35 -3.42 6.64 3.82
C LEU A 35 -2.23 6.14 2.99
N VAL A 36 -1.80 4.93 3.28
CA VAL A 36 -0.58 4.36 2.72
C VAL A 36 -0.86 2.98 2.16
N ILE A 37 -0.27 2.68 1.00
CA ILE A 37 -0.21 1.33 0.46
C ILE A 37 1.25 1.01 0.15
N GLY A 38 1.66 -0.19 0.49
CA GLY A 38 2.98 -0.70 0.14
C GLY A 38 2.93 -2.20 -0.04
N THR A 39 3.88 -2.71 -0.80
CA THR A 39 4.05 -4.14 -1.03
C THR A 39 5.49 -4.52 -0.78
N ASP A 40 5.70 -5.62 -0.08
CA ASP A 40 7.02 -6.18 0.14
C ASP A 40 7.02 -7.64 -0.27
N SER A 41 8.21 -8.16 -0.57
CA SER A 41 8.35 -9.53 -1.03
C SER A 41 9.57 -10.20 -0.42
N GLU A 42 9.51 -11.53 -0.31
CA GLU A 42 10.59 -12.33 0.23
C GLU A 42 10.71 -13.65 -0.53
N GLY A 43 11.94 -14.10 -0.71
CA GLY A 43 12.25 -15.37 -1.36
C GLY A 43 12.58 -15.22 -2.84
N ASN A 44 12.87 -16.36 -3.46
CA ASN A 44 13.02 -16.49 -4.90
C ASN A 44 12.73 -17.93 -5.30
N GLY A 45 12.28 -18.16 -6.55
CA GLY A 45 11.72 -19.43 -6.96
C GLY A 45 10.30 -19.60 -6.44
N LYS A 46 10.09 -19.34 -5.17
CA LYS A 46 8.79 -19.18 -4.52
C LYS A 46 8.83 -17.87 -3.76
N ILE A 47 8.14 -16.87 -4.26
CA ILE A 47 8.19 -15.52 -3.70
C ILE A 47 6.87 -15.21 -3.01
N SER A 48 6.95 -14.83 -1.73
CA SER A 48 5.82 -14.34 -0.96
C SER A 48 5.73 -12.82 -1.08
N PHE A 49 4.57 -12.32 -1.50
CA PHE A 49 4.27 -10.89 -1.57
C PHE A 49 3.22 -10.55 -0.53
N VAL A 50 3.41 -9.45 0.17
CA VAL A 50 2.39 -8.90 1.06
C VAL A 50 2.11 -7.46 0.65
N THR A 51 0.85 -7.17 0.34
CA THR A 51 0.39 -5.81 0.09
C THR A 51 -0.42 -5.35 1.29
N ALA A 52 -0.02 -4.21 1.84
CA ALA A 52 -0.65 -3.62 3.02
C ALA A 52 -1.32 -2.29 2.69
N ILE A 53 -2.51 -2.10 3.24
CA ILE A 53 -3.22 -0.83 3.25
C ILE A 53 -3.21 -0.35 4.69
N VAL A 54 -2.72 0.85 4.93
CA VAL A 54 -2.63 1.40 6.28
C VAL A 54 -3.29 2.78 6.32
N ILE A 55 -4.18 2.98 7.27
CA ILE A 55 -4.70 4.30 7.59
C ILE A 55 -4.16 4.70 8.96
N TYR A 56 -3.33 5.72 8.99
CA TYR A 56 -2.79 6.28 10.23
C TYR A 56 -3.65 7.43 10.70
N ARG A 57 -4.00 7.41 11.98
CA ARG A 57 -4.47 8.59 12.70
C ARG A 57 -3.24 9.15 13.38
N GLN A 58 -2.67 10.21 12.84
CA GLN A 58 -1.35 10.68 13.21
C GLN A 58 -1.25 10.94 14.72
N GLY A 59 -0.23 10.33 15.34
CA GLY A 59 -0.02 10.40 16.80
C GLY A 59 -0.92 9.50 17.62
N LYS A 60 -1.86 8.78 17.01
CA LYS A 60 -2.85 7.97 17.71
C LYS A 60 -3.03 6.56 17.15
N GLY A 61 -2.03 6.05 16.44
CA GLY A 61 -2.07 4.72 15.87
C GLY A 61 -2.76 4.65 14.53
N GLY A 62 -3.38 3.51 14.22
CA GLY A 62 -4.03 3.32 12.93
C GLY A 62 -4.65 1.95 12.79
N ARG A 63 -5.10 1.68 11.59
CA ARG A 63 -5.63 0.38 11.18
C ARG A 63 -4.91 -0.08 9.93
N TYR A 64 -4.77 -1.39 9.77
CA TYR A 64 -4.20 -1.92 8.56
C TYR A 64 -4.97 -3.15 8.09
N PHE A 65 -4.80 -3.42 6.79
CA PHE A 65 -5.36 -4.55 6.09
C PHE A 65 -4.27 -5.09 5.18
N TYR A 66 -4.20 -6.39 5.00
CA TYR A 66 -3.15 -6.95 4.16
C TYR A 66 -3.67 -8.12 3.33
N ARG A 67 -2.96 -8.37 2.25
CA ARG A 67 -3.18 -9.51 1.37
C ARG A 67 -1.84 -10.17 1.11
N LYS A 68 -1.77 -11.48 1.27
CA LYS A 68 -0.59 -12.25 0.94
C LYS A 68 -0.85 -13.08 -0.30
N PHE A 69 0.10 -13.07 -1.24
CA PHE A 69 0.03 -13.94 -2.41
C PHE A 69 1.42 -14.46 -2.75
N ILE A 70 1.46 -15.58 -3.47
CA ILE A 70 2.69 -16.30 -3.78
C ILE A 70 2.81 -16.43 -5.29
N LYS A 71 4.02 -16.18 -5.80
CA LYS A 71 4.38 -16.45 -7.18
C LYS A 71 5.50 -17.46 -7.22
N GLU A 72 5.30 -18.52 -7.98
CA GLU A 72 6.30 -19.59 -8.16
C GLU A 72 7.12 -19.28 -9.41
N LYS A 73 8.08 -18.36 -9.28
CA LYS A 73 9.01 -18.02 -10.35
C LYS A 73 10.26 -17.37 -9.78
N THR A 74 11.30 -17.36 -10.59
CA THR A 74 12.56 -16.70 -10.26
C THR A 74 12.57 -15.32 -10.90
N LEU A 75 12.75 -14.29 -10.07
CA LEU A 75 12.79 -12.91 -10.51
C LEU A 75 14.08 -12.26 -10.06
N VAL A 76 14.66 -11.43 -10.93
CA VAL A 76 15.76 -10.55 -10.53
C VAL A 76 15.20 -9.40 -9.70
N LEU A 77 16.07 -8.70 -8.97
CA LEU A 77 15.65 -7.62 -8.06
C LEU A 77 14.76 -6.59 -8.74
N ARG A 78 15.12 -6.14 -9.94
CA ARG A 78 14.33 -5.18 -10.71
C ARG A 78 12.90 -5.67 -10.93
N GLN A 79 12.74 -6.93 -11.32
CA GLN A 79 11.42 -7.52 -11.56
C GLN A 79 10.60 -7.62 -10.27
N LYS A 80 11.24 -7.96 -9.15
CA LYS A 80 10.55 -7.99 -7.84
C LYS A 80 10.01 -6.61 -7.47
N ILE A 81 10.82 -5.57 -7.64
CA ILE A 81 10.40 -4.20 -7.36
C ILE A 81 9.21 -3.81 -8.23
N TYR A 82 9.24 -4.12 -9.53
CA TYR A 82 8.11 -3.85 -10.42
C TYR A 82 6.84 -4.58 -10.01
N GLU A 83 6.96 -5.85 -9.62
CA GLU A 83 5.80 -6.61 -9.13
C GLU A 83 5.21 -6.00 -7.86
N GLU A 84 6.08 -5.56 -6.94
CA GLU A 84 5.67 -4.87 -5.71
C GLU A 84 4.93 -3.57 -6.02
N VAL A 85 5.48 -2.75 -6.88
CA VAL A 85 4.87 -1.47 -7.25
C VAL A 85 3.54 -1.68 -7.98
N ASN A 86 3.49 -2.62 -8.90
CA ASN A 86 2.27 -2.94 -9.64
C ASN A 86 1.15 -3.41 -8.70
N SER A 87 1.46 -4.27 -7.74
CA SER A 87 0.48 -4.72 -6.75
C SER A 87 -0.07 -3.55 -5.92
N SER A 88 0.82 -2.64 -5.51
CA SER A 88 0.41 -1.45 -4.77
C SER A 88 -0.46 -0.52 -5.60
N LEU A 89 -0.13 -0.33 -6.89
CA LEU A 89 -0.91 0.52 -7.79
C LEU A 89 -2.29 -0.06 -8.09
N GLU A 90 -2.38 -1.37 -8.36
CA GLU A 90 -3.66 -2.05 -8.57
C GLU A 90 -4.55 -1.93 -7.34
N THR A 91 -3.97 -2.15 -6.17
CA THR A 91 -4.69 -2.02 -4.89
C THR A 91 -5.16 -0.58 -4.68
N GLY A 92 -4.28 0.38 -4.96
CA GLY A 92 -4.60 1.80 -4.84
C GLY A 92 -5.75 2.23 -5.74
N ASN A 93 -5.72 1.81 -7.00
CA ASN A 93 -6.79 2.13 -7.96
C ASN A 93 -8.14 1.56 -7.49
N ALA A 94 -8.15 0.31 -7.05
CA ALA A 94 -9.38 -0.31 -6.56
C ALA A 94 -9.87 0.33 -5.26
N LEU A 95 -8.96 0.66 -4.35
CA LEU A 95 -9.32 1.33 -3.09
C LEU A 95 -9.90 2.72 -3.33
N ILE A 96 -9.29 3.51 -4.20
CA ILE A 96 -9.80 4.86 -4.54
C ILE A 96 -11.21 4.76 -5.13
N SER A 97 -11.46 3.81 -6.03
CA SER A 97 -12.79 3.60 -6.58
C SER A 97 -13.82 3.30 -5.48
N GLY A 98 -13.44 2.49 -4.49
CA GLY A 98 -14.29 2.19 -3.34
C GLY A 98 -14.52 3.40 -2.45
N LEU A 99 -13.46 4.16 -2.16
CA LEU A 99 -13.54 5.33 -1.29
C LEU A 99 -14.43 6.43 -1.88
N GLN A 100 -14.40 6.62 -3.19
CA GLN A 100 -15.19 7.64 -3.88
C GLN A 100 -16.71 7.46 -3.64
N LYS A 101 -17.14 6.25 -3.36
CA LYS A 101 -18.56 5.95 -3.06
C LYS A 101 -19.00 6.47 -1.70
N TYR A 102 -18.08 6.59 -0.75
CA TYR A 102 -18.38 6.89 0.64
C TYR A 102 -17.77 8.20 1.13
N TRP A 103 -16.84 8.77 0.36
CA TRP A 103 -16.09 9.94 0.76
C TRP A 103 -16.08 10.98 -0.37
N GLN A 104 -16.82 12.06 -0.15
CA GLN A 104 -16.95 13.17 -1.09
C GLN A 104 -15.77 14.12 -0.90
N LYS A 105 -14.63 13.77 -1.45
CA LYS A 105 -13.43 14.59 -1.34
C LYS A 105 -12.79 14.81 -2.70
N ASP A 106 -12.49 16.08 -3.03
CA ASP A 106 -11.79 16.43 -4.25
C ASP A 106 -10.33 15.93 -4.19
N ASN A 107 -9.79 15.52 -5.34
CA ASN A 107 -8.41 15.04 -5.46
C ASN A 107 -8.09 13.90 -4.50
N LEU A 108 -8.99 12.95 -4.36
CA LEU A 108 -8.83 11.82 -3.43
C LEU A 108 -7.55 11.04 -3.70
N LYS A 109 -7.11 10.92 -4.95
CA LYS A 109 -5.86 10.24 -5.30
C LYS A 109 -4.65 10.87 -4.60
N SER A 110 -4.65 12.19 -4.39
CA SER A 110 -3.53 12.87 -3.74
C SER A 110 -3.44 12.58 -2.23
N GLU A 111 -4.46 11.95 -1.65
CA GLU A 111 -4.43 11.53 -0.25
C GLU A 111 -3.73 10.18 -0.08
N LEU A 112 -3.49 9.45 -1.16
CA LEU A 112 -2.87 8.13 -1.10
C LEU A 112 -1.38 8.21 -1.38
N GLU A 113 -0.60 7.64 -0.46
CA GLU A 113 0.84 7.47 -0.61
C GLU A 113 1.15 6.02 -0.93
N ILE A 114 1.96 5.81 -1.95
CA ILE A 114 2.52 4.50 -2.27
C ILE A 114 3.95 4.48 -1.73
N HIS A 115 4.22 3.57 -0.83
CA HIS A 115 5.54 3.37 -0.25
C HIS A 115 6.29 2.30 -1.05
N ILE A 116 7.49 2.65 -1.50
CA ILE A 116 8.28 1.80 -2.39
C ILE A 116 9.61 1.46 -1.69
N ASP A 117 9.96 0.17 -1.73
CA ASP A 117 11.17 -0.33 -1.07
C ASP A 117 12.41 -0.14 -1.95
N VAL A 118 12.66 1.11 -2.33
CA VAL A 118 13.85 1.53 -3.06
C VAL A 118 14.52 2.68 -2.32
N GLY A 119 15.83 2.79 -2.45
CA GLY A 119 16.59 3.86 -1.78
C GLY A 119 17.87 4.19 -2.51
N GLU A 120 18.47 5.34 -2.15
CA GLU A 120 19.70 5.83 -2.76
C GLU A 120 20.94 5.03 -2.34
N ASN A 121 20.84 4.32 -1.21
CA ASN A 121 21.92 3.46 -0.72
C ASN A 121 21.59 2.02 -1.06
N GLY A 122 22.33 1.42 -1.98
CA GLY A 122 22.16 0.02 -2.33
C GLY A 122 21.75 -0.22 -3.78
N PRO A 123 21.35 -1.46 -4.10
CA PRO A 123 21.19 -1.90 -5.50
C PRO A 123 19.93 -1.36 -6.18
N THR A 124 19.00 -0.73 -5.43
CA THR A 124 17.74 -0.23 -6.02
C THR A 124 17.82 1.23 -6.45
N LYS A 125 18.97 1.89 -6.25
CA LYS A 125 19.16 3.31 -6.59
C LYS A 125 18.77 3.63 -8.03
N ASP A 126 19.15 2.78 -8.98
CA ASP A 126 18.91 3.03 -10.40
C ASP A 126 17.43 2.92 -10.79
N LEU A 127 16.59 2.37 -9.91
CA LEU A 127 15.16 2.19 -10.15
C LEU A 127 14.30 3.34 -9.63
N ILE A 128 14.87 4.23 -8.79
CA ILE A 128 14.10 5.25 -8.07
C ILE A 128 13.28 6.11 -9.03
N LYS A 129 13.93 6.70 -10.03
CA LYS A 129 13.27 7.62 -10.96
C LYS A 129 12.12 6.95 -11.71
N GLU A 130 12.33 5.73 -12.14
CA GLU A 130 11.38 4.97 -12.93
C GLU A 130 10.14 4.59 -12.12
N VAL A 131 10.32 3.99 -10.95
CA VAL A 131 9.19 3.55 -10.14
C VAL A 131 8.43 4.71 -9.48
N THR A 132 9.14 5.76 -9.06
CA THR A 132 8.45 6.96 -8.56
C THR A 132 7.65 7.63 -9.66
N GLY A 133 8.18 7.65 -10.90
CA GLY A 133 7.46 8.17 -12.06
C GLY A 133 6.17 7.40 -12.34
N MET A 134 6.19 6.08 -12.20
CA MET A 134 4.99 5.25 -12.34
C MET A 134 3.91 5.67 -11.34
N VAL A 135 4.28 5.81 -10.07
CA VAL A 135 3.35 6.17 -9.00
C VAL A 135 2.77 7.58 -9.21
N LEU A 136 3.63 8.54 -9.51
CA LEU A 136 3.22 9.93 -9.75
C LEU A 136 2.31 10.04 -10.98
N GLY A 137 2.56 9.22 -12.01
CA GLY A 137 1.75 9.19 -13.21
C GLY A 137 0.30 8.78 -12.96
N PHE A 138 0.04 8.01 -11.90
CA PHE A 138 -1.32 7.66 -11.49
C PHE A 138 -1.99 8.71 -10.59
N GLY A 139 -1.25 9.76 -10.21
CA GLY A 139 -1.78 10.83 -9.37
C GLY A 139 -1.58 10.60 -7.86
N TYR A 140 -0.85 9.56 -7.48
CA TYR A 140 -0.55 9.26 -6.08
C TYR A 140 0.76 9.91 -5.65
N LYS A 141 0.97 10.00 -4.33
CA LYS A 141 2.26 10.41 -3.77
C LYS A 141 3.17 9.19 -3.66
N ALA A 142 4.45 9.38 -3.87
CA ALA A 142 5.45 8.32 -3.74
C ALA A 142 6.39 8.63 -2.58
N LYS A 143 6.66 7.62 -1.75
CA LYS A 143 7.67 7.68 -0.69
C LYS A 143 8.65 6.53 -0.87
N ILE A 144 9.95 6.84 -0.78
CA ILE A 144 11.03 5.85 -0.86
C ILE A 144 11.77 5.81 0.48
N LYS A 145 12.72 4.87 0.63
CA LYS A 145 13.56 4.79 1.84
C LYS A 145 14.28 6.11 2.09
N PRO A 146 14.37 6.58 3.34
CA PRO A 146 13.93 5.95 4.59
C PRO A 146 12.47 6.26 4.97
N TYR A 147 11.70 6.92 4.12
CA TYR A 147 10.36 7.40 4.43
C TYR A 147 9.24 6.39 4.10
N SER A 148 9.59 5.24 3.55
CA SER A 148 8.65 4.20 3.12
C SER A 148 8.44 3.08 4.16
N TYR A 149 8.65 3.38 5.43
CA TYR A 149 8.66 2.35 6.49
C TYR A 149 7.27 1.89 6.93
N GLY A 150 6.25 2.71 6.75
CA GLY A 150 4.93 2.42 7.33
C GLY A 150 4.31 1.13 6.85
N ALA A 151 4.08 1.01 5.54
CA ALA A 151 3.45 -0.18 4.97
C ALA A 151 4.40 -1.38 4.97
N SER A 152 5.69 -1.17 4.74
CA SER A 152 6.67 -2.28 4.75
C SER A 152 6.75 -2.94 6.12
N MET A 153 6.65 -2.19 7.21
CA MET A 153 6.64 -2.76 8.56
C MET A 153 5.44 -3.69 8.78
N VAL A 154 4.27 -3.33 8.25
CA VAL A 154 3.10 -4.20 8.31
C VAL A 154 3.32 -5.45 7.46
N ALA A 155 3.83 -5.27 6.25
CA ALA A 155 4.10 -6.38 5.34
C ALA A 155 5.09 -7.37 5.96
N ASP A 156 6.17 -6.89 6.57
CA ASP A 156 7.20 -7.73 7.18
C ASP A 156 6.66 -8.65 8.28
N ARG A 157 5.62 -8.23 8.99
CA ARG A 157 5.00 -9.07 10.03
C ARG A 157 4.27 -10.27 9.47
N HIS A 158 3.89 -10.23 8.20
CA HIS A 158 2.98 -11.22 7.60
C HIS A 158 3.60 -12.01 6.45
N ILE A 159 4.83 -11.75 6.11
CA ILE A 159 5.55 -12.53 5.09
C ILE A 159 5.88 -13.99 5.54
#